data_f912424de722e831256f31c55051018d
#
_entry.id   f912424de722e831256f31c55051018d
#
_cell.length_a   1.000
_cell.length_b   1.000
_cell.length_c   1.000
_cell.angle_alpha   90.00
_cell.angle_beta   90.00
_cell.angle_gamma   90.00
#
_symmetry.space_group_name_H-M   'P 1'
#
loop_
_entity.id
_entity.type
_entity.pdbx_description
1 polymer ?
#
loop_
_entity_poly.entity_id
_entity_poly.type
_entity_poly.pdbx_seq_one_letter_code
_entity_poly.pdbx_strand_id
1 'polypeptide(L)'
;MGGRGAGMSVNNYLGWSSERRTGEYDAIHVDGNIKFLMQKDGGRTAAPIFSNTEGRIYVTIRPDGTIAGITQYDSNHKQLFSINEPHSGDRIQQVHMHSSLETGRKPTYWKDMPQKYKNLYNTVKQKYKEYGINEKAKEYNKKHVR
;
A
#
# COMPACT_ATOMS: atom_id res chain seq x y z
N MET A 1 9.66 -9.72 11.76
CA MET A 1 8.62 -10.46 11.06
C MET A 1 7.86 -9.57 10.13
N GLY A 2 8.22 -9.67 8.87
CA GLY A 2 7.69 -8.75 7.88
C GLY A 2 6.18 -8.70 7.77
N GLY A 3 5.53 -9.82 7.89
CA GLY A 3 4.10 -9.88 7.69
C GLY A 3 3.25 -9.61 8.91
N ARG A 4 3.84 -9.48 10.08
CA ARG A 4 3.07 -9.40 11.30
C ARG A 4 2.19 -8.17 11.42
N GLY A 5 2.63 -7.06 10.88
CA GLY A 5 1.86 -5.83 10.97
C GLY A 5 0.72 -5.75 9.99
N ALA A 6 0.69 -6.60 8.99
CA ALA A 6 -0.35 -6.54 7.97
C ALA A 6 -1.63 -7.21 8.48
N GLY A 7 -2.76 -6.65 8.15
CA GLY A 7 -4.04 -7.06 8.70
C GLY A 7 -4.68 -8.24 8.01
N MET A 8 -3.94 -9.27 7.74
CA MET A 8 -4.45 -10.40 6.97
C MET A 8 -5.48 -11.24 7.73
N SER A 9 -5.49 -11.16 9.04
CA SER A 9 -6.45 -11.93 9.83
C SER A 9 -7.74 -11.18 10.10
N VAL A 10 -7.88 -9.99 9.57
CA VAL A 10 -9.00 -9.12 9.91
C VAL A 10 -10.03 -9.16 8.79
N ASN A 11 -10.68 -10.29 8.69
CA ASN A 11 -11.75 -10.46 7.72
C ASN A 11 -12.91 -9.59 8.15
N ASN A 12 -13.58 -9.03 7.19
CA ASN A 12 -14.77 -8.22 7.43
C ASN A 12 -14.52 -6.98 8.25
N TYR A 13 -13.26 -6.65 8.53
CA TYR A 13 -12.96 -5.41 9.19
C TYR A 13 -13.49 -4.29 8.31
N LEU A 14 -14.21 -3.36 8.86
CA LEU A 14 -14.85 -2.28 8.13
C LEU A 14 -15.99 -2.75 7.23
N GLY A 15 -16.41 -4.00 7.34
CA GLY A 15 -17.54 -4.50 6.58
C GLY A 15 -17.28 -4.73 5.11
N TRP A 16 -16.02 -4.81 4.72
CA TRP A 16 -15.68 -5.05 3.32
C TRP A 16 -15.58 -6.54 3.04
N SER A 17 -15.73 -6.87 1.76
CA SER A 17 -15.46 -8.24 1.33
C SER A 17 -14.03 -8.59 1.67
N SER A 18 -13.85 -9.66 2.40
CA SER A 18 -12.55 -10.05 2.88
C SER A 18 -11.70 -10.77 1.84
N GLU A 19 -12.31 -11.36 0.85
CA GLU A 19 -11.57 -12.21 -0.09
C GLU A 19 -10.48 -11.45 -0.83
N ARG A 20 -10.66 -10.16 -1.02
CA ARG A 20 -9.68 -9.37 -1.77
C ARG A 20 -8.68 -8.67 -0.89
N ARG A 21 -8.95 -8.60 0.41
CA ARG A 21 -8.19 -7.71 1.27
C ARG A 21 -7.52 -8.41 2.44
N THR A 22 -7.76 -9.71 2.54
CA THR A 22 -7.20 -10.49 3.62
C THR A 22 -6.12 -11.45 3.14
N GLY A 23 -5.71 -11.32 1.90
CA GLY A 23 -4.59 -12.12 1.42
C GLY A 23 -3.38 -11.86 2.30
N GLU A 24 -2.48 -12.82 2.31
CA GLU A 24 -1.25 -12.66 3.05
C GLU A 24 -0.30 -11.72 2.32
N TYR A 25 0.52 -11.04 3.08
CA TYR A 25 1.48 -10.09 2.56
C TYR A 25 2.87 -10.46 3.04
N ASP A 26 3.86 -10.20 2.20
CA ASP A 26 5.26 -10.29 2.59
C ASP A 26 5.89 -8.91 2.48
N ALA A 27 6.69 -8.55 3.46
CA ALA A 27 7.50 -7.35 3.38
C ALA A 27 8.74 -7.69 2.58
N ILE A 28 8.93 -7.05 1.44
CA ILE A 28 10.13 -7.27 0.63
C ILE A 28 11.24 -6.31 1.00
N HIS A 29 10.92 -5.26 1.75
CA HIS A 29 11.91 -4.34 2.29
C HIS A 29 11.30 -3.56 3.44
N VAL A 30 12.11 -3.27 4.45
CA VAL A 30 11.68 -2.48 5.61
C VAL A 30 12.67 -1.36 5.84
N ASP A 31 12.16 -0.16 6.00
CA ASP A 31 12.97 1.01 6.35
C ASP A 31 12.23 1.76 7.44
N GLY A 32 12.61 1.46 8.70
CA GLY A 32 11.97 2.09 9.85
C GLY A 32 10.47 1.82 9.87
N ASN A 33 9.69 2.87 9.80
CA ASN A 33 8.24 2.77 9.85
C ASN A 33 7.60 2.44 8.50
N ILE A 34 8.39 2.35 7.46
CA ILE A 34 7.90 2.09 6.11
C ILE A 34 8.20 0.65 5.72
N LYS A 35 7.17 -0.07 5.30
CA LYS A 35 7.34 -1.43 4.78
C LYS A 35 6.82 -1.49 3.35
N PHE A 36 7.63 -2.09 2.49
CA PHE A 36 7.25 -2.35 1.11
C PHE A 36 6.70 -3.76 1.05
N LEU A 37 5.44 -3.89 0.66
CA LEU A 37 4.70 -5.16 0.74
C LEU A 37 4.32 -5.68 -0.63
N MET A 38 4.33 -7.01 -0.76
CA MET A 38 3.71 -7.67 -1.90
C MET A 38 2.67 -8.66 -1.38
N GLN A 39 1.59 -8.78 -2.10
CA GLN A 39 0.51 -9.69 -1.77
C GLN A 39 0.85 -11.09 -2.30
N LYS A 40 0.71 -12.09 -1.46
CA LYS A 40 1.15 -13.45 -1.81
C LYS A 40 0.35 -14.10 -2.91
N ASP A 41 -0.94 -13.84 -2.94
CA ASP A 41 -1.80 -14.53 -3.90
C ASP A 41 -1.71 -13.98 -5.31
N GLY A 42 -0.99 -12.88 -5.49
CA GLY A 42 -0.83 -12.32 -6.83
C GLY A 42 -2.09 -11.76 -7.45
N GLY A 43 -3.16 -11.67 -6.67
CA GLY A 43 -4.41 -11.15 -7.17
C GLY A 43 -4.41 -9.64 -7.26
N ARG A 44 -5.60 -9.06 -7.21
CA ARG A 44 -5.72 -7.62 -7.29
C ARG A 44 -4.97 -6.97 -6.13
N THR A 45 -4.07 -6.08 -6.45
CA THR A 45 -3.23 -5.43 -5.44
C THR A 45 -4.06 -4.46 -4.62
N ALA A 46 -4.00 -4.62 -3.32
CA ALA A 46 -4.70 -3.75 -2.38
C ALA A 46 -3.91 -3.66 -1.09
N ALA A 47 -4.01 -2.54 -0.41
CA ALA A 47 -3.38 -2.39 0.89
C ALA A 47 -4.09 -3.25 1.93
N PRO A 48 -3.37 -3.70 2.97
CA PRO A 48 -4.03 -4.38 4.09
C PRO A 48 -5.14 -3.52 4.67
N ILE A 49 -6.19 -4.18 5.13
CA ILE A 49 -7.34 -3.47 5.69
C ILE A 49 -6.95 -2.73 6.95
N PHE A 50 -6.07 -3.31 7.74
CA PHE A 50 -5.60 -2.65 8.96
C PHE A 50 -4.16 -3.07 9.23
N SER A 51 -3.53 -2.38 10.19
CA SER A 51 -2.17 -2.70 10.63
C SER A 51 -2.17 -2.91 12.13
N ASN A 52 -1.39 -3.89 12.59
CA ASN A 52 -1.19 -4.10 14.03
C ASN A 52 -0.28 -3.04 14.63
N THR A 53 0.39 -2.25 13.80
CA THR A 53 1.32 -1.22 14.28
C THR A 53 0.75 0.15 13.98
N GLU A 54 0.52 0.92 15.04
CA GLU A 54 0.03 2.28 14.92
C GLU A 54 1.02 3.13 14.12
N GLY A 55 0.49 3.93 13.21
CA GLY A 55 1.30 4.85 12.43
C GLY A 55 2.12 4.22 11.32
N ARG A 56 2.04 2.91 11.15
CA ARG A 56 2.80 2.20 10.12
C ARG A 56 2.42 2.68 8.73
N ILE A 57 3.42 2.77 7.86
CA ILE A 57 3.22 3.10 6.46
C ILE A 57 3.52 1.86 5.64
N TYR A 58 2.56 1.44 4.84
CA TYR A 58 2.74 0.35 3.90
C TYR A 58 2.78 0.90 2.49
N VAL A 59 3.82 0.51 1.75
CA VAL A 59 3.92 0.80 0.33
C VAL A 59 3.63 -0.52 -0.39
N THR A 60 2.49 -0.57 -1.05
CA THR A 60 2.03 -1.81 -1.69
C THR A 60 2.57 -1.87 -3.11
N ILE A 61 3.20 -2.99 -3.44
CA ILE A 61 3.87 -3.18 -4.73
C ILE A 61 3.08 -4.17 -5.56
N ARG A 62 2.83 -3.81 -6.81
CA ARG A 62 2.11 -4.68 -7.75
C ARG A 62 3.00 -5.84 -8.22
N PRO A 63 2.38 -6.89 -8.75
CA PRO A 63 3.17 -7.99 -9.31
C PRO A 63 4.18 -7.55 -10.37
N ASP A 64 3.91 -6.48 -11.11
CA ASP A 64 4.86 -5.99 -12.11
C ASP A 64 5.99 -5.17 -11.50
N GLY A 65 6.00 -5.01 -10.18
CA GLY A 65 7.07 -4.30 -9.49
C GLY A 65 6.84 -2.80 -9.30
N THR A 66 5.72 -2.28 -9.78
CA THR A 66 5.42 -0.86 -9.62
C THR A 66 4.66 -0.60 -8.33
N ILE A 67 4.70 0.65 -7.86
CA ILE A 67 3.96 1.02 -6.65
C ILE A 67 2.47 1.11 -6.95
N ALA A 68 1.66 0.48 -6.12
CA ALA A 68 0.21 0.63 -6.19
C ALA A 68 -0.26 1.79 -5.31
N GLY A 69 0.27 1.87 -4.09
CA GLY A 69 -0.18 2.90 -3.18
C GLY A 69 0.66 2.99 -1.93
N ILE A 70 0.46 4.09 -1.22
CA ILE A 70 1.12 4.39 0.05
C ILE A 70 0.02 4.62 1.06
N THR A 71 -0.05 3.82 2.13
CA THR A 71 -1.14 3.87 3.09
C THR A 71 -0.59 3.99 4.49
N GLN A 72 -1.09 4.93 5.27
CA GLN A 72 -0.74 5.04 6.69
C GLN A 72 -1.96 4.68 7.54
N TYR A 73 -1.68 4.13 8.72
CA TYR A 73 -2.71 3.63 9.62
C TYR A 73 -2.73 4.46 10.90
N ASP A 74 -3.92 4.68 11.43
CA ASP A 74 -4.09 5.52 12.62
C ASP A 74 -3.94 4.71 13.91
N SER A 75 -4.21 5.36 15.04
CA SER A 75 -4.08 4.74 16.36
C SER A 75 -5.12 3.64 16.61
N ASN A 76 -6.16 3.62 15.80
CA ASN A 76 -7.17 2.55 15.85
C ASN A 76 -6.87 1.47 14.84
N HIS A 77 -5.68 1.50 14.22
CA HIS A 77 -5.21 0.51 13.26
C HIS A 77 -5.97 0.53 11.93
N LYS A 78 -6.72 1.57 11.67
CA LYS A 78 -7.47 1.75 10.43
C LYS A 78 -6.68 2.62 9.47
N GLN A 79 -7.02 2.51 8.20
CA GLN A 79 -6.40 3.37 7.20
C GLN A 79 -6.71 4.82 7.46
N LEU A 80 -5.67 5.62 7.66
CA LEU A 80 -5.78 7.05 7.87
C LEU A 80 -5.88 7.78 6.54
N PHE A 81 -5.00 7.43 5.62
CA PHE A 81 -5.03 7.94 4.25
C PHE A 81 -4.33 6.96 3.33
N SER A 82 -4.57 7.14 2.04
CA SER A 82 -3.93 6.35 1.01
C SER A 82 -3.60 7.25 -0.17
N ILE A 83 -2.36 7.17 -0.66
CA ILE A 83 -1.93 7.85 -1.88
C ILE A 83 -1.78 6.78 -2.94
N ASN A 84 -2.50 6.88 -4.02
CA ASN A 84 -2.56 5.82 -5.02
C ASN A 84 -1.93 6.24 -6.33
N GLU A 85 -1.13 5.33 -6.89
CA GLU A 85 -0.56 5.49 -8.21
C GLU A 85 -1.46 4.84 -9.24
N PRO A 86 -1.75 5.51 -10.35
CA PRO A 86 -2.59 4.90 -11.37
C PRO A 86 -1.86 3.81 -12.11
N HIS A 87 -2.62 2.91 -12.70
CA HIS A 87 -2.10 1.84 -13.53
C HIS A 87 -2.97 1.74 -14.77
N SER A 88 -2.42 1.16 -15.82
CA SER A 88 -3.15 0.97 -17.06
C SER A 88 -4.48 0.27 -16.77
N GLY A 89 -5.57 0.86 -17.23
CA GLY A 89 -6.90 0.31 -17.00
C GLY A 89 -7.59 0.85 -15.76
N ASP A 90 -6.89 1.61 -14.94
CA ASP A 90 -7.52 2.22 -13.77
C ASP A 90 -8.49 3.31 -14.20
N ARG A 91 -9.54 3.46 -13.40
CA ARG A 91 -10.55 4.47 -13.66
C ARG A 91 -9.98 5.88 -13.54
N ILE A 92 -9.16 6.11 -12.51
CA ILE A 92 -8.51 7.39 -12.27
C ILE A 92 -7.06 7.27 -12.72
N GLN A 93 -6.66 8.12 -13.67
CA GLN A 93 -5.34 8.03 -14.28
C GLN A 93 -4.37 9.10 -13.77
N GLN A 94 -4.54 9.52 -12.53
CA GLN A 94 -3.65 10.49 -11.86
C GLN A 94 -3.31 10.00 -10.47
N VAL A 95 -2.14 10.40 -9.98
CA VAL A 95 -1.82 10.23 -8.57
C VAL A 95 -2.87 10.98 -7.76
N HIS A 96 -3.45 10.29 -6.79
CA HIS A 96 -4.50 10.86 -5.98
C HIS A 96 -4.48 10.26 -4.60
N MET A 97 -5.16 10.90 -3.65
CA MET A 97 -5.25 10.38 -2.30
C MET A 97 -6.69 10.38 -1.80
N HIS A 98 -6.92 9.50 -0.84
CA HIS A 98 -8.16 9.46 -0.07
C HIS A 98 -7.76 9.61 1.39
N SER A 99 -8.38 10.58 2.09
CA SER A 99 -7.92 10.95 3.43
C SER A 99 -8.64 10.26 4.57
N SER A 100 -9.77 9.61 4.33
CA SER A 100 -10.44 8.83 5.36
C SER A 100 -11.53 8.01 4.72
N LEU A 101 -12.07 7.08 5.48
CA LEU A 101 -13.18 6.27 4.99
C LEU A 101 -14.46 7.08 4.86
N GLU A 102 -14.61 8.08 5.70
CA GLU A 102 -15.82 8.88 5.68
C GLU A 102 -15.87 9.82 4.49
N THR A 103 -14.73 10.43 4.18
CA THR A 103 -14.62 11.34 3.04
C THR A 103 -13.83 10.70 1.90
N GLY A 104 -13.45 9.46 2.07
CA GLY A 104 -12.47 8.81 1.22
C GLY A 104 -12.94 8.49 -0.18
N ARG A 105 -14.19 8.68 -0.47
CA ARG A 105 -14.68 8.35 -1.79
C ARG A 105 -14.32 9.40 -2.82
N LYS A 106 -14.03 10.62 -2.36
CA LYS A 106 -13.61 11.70 -3.25
C LYS A 106 -12.09 11.78 -3.26
N PRO A 107 -11.48 11.60 -4.41
CA PRO A 107 -10.02 11.70 -4.47
C PRO A 107 -9.58 13.16 -4.42
N THR A 108 -8.40 13.37 -3.84
CA THR A 108 -7.69 14.64 -3.92
C THR A 108 -6.54 14.43 -4.88
N TYR A 109 -6.52 15.19 -5.96
CA TYR A 109 -5.49 15.03 -6.98
C TYR A 109 -4.22 15.79 -6.58
N TRP A 110 -3.14 15.46 -7.25
CA TRP A 110 -1.81 15.96 -6.90
C TRP A 110 -1.77 17.47 -6.68
N LYS A 111 -2.38 18.24 -7.56
CA LYS A 111 -2.31 19.70 -7.46
C LYS A 111 -2.91 20.23 -6.16
N ASP A 112 -3.88 19.52 -5.62
CA ASP A 112 -4.59 19.93 -4.41
C ASP A 112 -4.11 19.20 -3.15
N MET A 113 -3.14 18.30 -3.28
CA MET A 113 -2.65 17.56 -2.12
C MET A 113 -1.83 18.46 -1.22
N PRO A 114 -2.04 18.39 0.11
CA PRO A 114 -1.18 19.11 1.04
C PRO A 114 0.29 18.72 0.86
N GLN A 115 1.17 19.68 1.11
CA GLN A 115 2.59 19.47 0.86
C GLN A 115 3.18 18.30 1.64
N LYS A 116 2.68 18.04 2.85
CA LYS A 116 3.20 16.92 3.65
C LYS A 116 3.01 15.57 2.94
N TYR A 117 1.92 15.42 2.22
CA TYR A 117 1.66 14.16 1.49
C TYR A 117 2.49 14.10 0.22
N LYS A 118 2.68 15.22 -0.44
CA LYS A 118 3.60 15.28 -1.59
C LYS A 118 5.02 14.93 -1.15
N ASN A 119 5.43 15.41 0.01
CA ASN A 119 6.75 15.09 0.54
C ASN A 119 6.89 13.60 0.84
N LEU A 120 5.86 13.00 1.44
CA LEU A 120 5.87 11.57 1.71
C LEU A 120 5.96 10.78 0.41
N TYR A 121 5.15 11.15 -0.56
CA TYR A 121 5.16 10.49 -1.87
C TYR A 121 6.57 10.55 -2.49
N ASN A 122 7.17 11.72 -2.51
CA ASN A 122 8.50 11.88 -3.09
C ASN A 122 9.55 11.07 -2.32
N THR A 123 9.45 11.05 -0.99
CA THR A 123 10.36 10.26 -0.15
C THR A 123 10.25 8.78 -0.47
N VAL A 124 9.02 8.28 -0.60
CA VAL A 124 8.80 6.88 -0.91
C VAL A 124 9.32 6.54 -2.31
N LYS A 125 9.09 7.41 -3.29
CA LYS A 125 9.59 7.19 -4.64
C LYS A 125 11.11 7.12 -4.66
N GLN A 126 11.76 7.99 -3.90
CA GLN A 126 13.21 7.98 -3.80
C GLN A 126 13.71 6.69 -3.17
N LYS A 127 13.08 6.26 -2.07
CA LYS A 127 13.45 5.01 -1.39
C LYS A 127 13.21 3.80 -2.29
N TYR A 128 12.14 3.82 -3.05
CA TYR A 128 11.81 2.77 -4.01
C TYR A 128 12.98 2.57 -5.00
N LYS A 129 13.51 3.65 -5.52
CA LYS A 129 14.65 3.58 -6.44
C LYS A 129 15.92 3.18 -5.70
N GLU A 130 16.17 3.81 -4.58
CA GLU A 130 17.41 3.62 -3.81
C GLU A 130 17.59 2.16 -3.38
N TYR A 131 16.50 1.53 -2.96
CA TYR A 131 16.58 0.16 -2.46
C TYR A 131 16.34 -0.89 -3.53
N GLY A 132 16.19 -0.49 -4.77
CA GLY A 132 15.97 -1.46 -5.86
C GLY A 132 14.70 -2.28 -5.68
N ILE A 133 13.63 -1.64 -5.25
CA ILE A 133 12.39 -2.35 -4.92
C ILE A 133 11.81 -3.08 -6.14
N ASN A 134 11.95 -2.51 -7.34
CA ASN A 134 11.47 -3.16 -8.55
C ASN A 134 12.15 -4.52 -8.75
N GLU A 135 13.46 -4.58 -8.57
CA GLU A 135 14.21 -5.82 -8.68
C GLU A 135 13.85 -6.79 -7.58
N LYS A 136 13.64 -6.29 -6.37
CA LYS A 136 13.23 -7.14 -5.25
C LYS A 136 11.87 -7.77 -5.52
N ALA A 137 10.97 -7.03 -6.13
CA ALA A 137 9.65 -7.54 -6.50
C ALA A 137 9.77 -8.65 -7.54
N LYS A 138 10.63 -8.47 -8.53
CA LYS A 138 10.85 -9.49 -9.55
C LYS A 138 11.43 -10.76 -8.93
N GLU A 139 12.36 -10.60 -8.01
CA GLU A 139 12.94 -11.72 -7.30
C GLU A 139 11.90 -12.46 -6.47
N TYR A 140 11.03 -11.71 -5.80
CA TYR A 140 9.94 -12.28 -5.03
C TYR A 140 9.03 -13.11 -5.93
N ASN A 141 8.68 -12.59 -7.10
CA ASN A 141 7.81 -13.30 -8.03
C ASN A 141 8.41 -14.61 -8.52
N LYS A 142 9.74 -14.66 -8.72
CA LYS A 142 10.40 -15.88 -9.12
C LYS A 142 10.25 -16.97 -8.08
N LYS A 143 10.28 -16.60 -6.80
CA LYS A 143 10.16 -17.55 -5.70
C LYS A 143 8.73 -17.96 -5.43
N HIS A 144 7.79 -17.11 -5.80
CA HIS A 144 6.39 -17.34 -5.51
C HIS A 144 5.62 -17.42 -6.83
N VAL A 145 5.88 -18.45 -7.60
CA VAL A 145 5.29 -18.62 -8.93
C VAL A 145 3.82 -18.22 -8.93
N ARG A 146 3.51 -17.21 -9.72
CA ARG A 146 2.15 -16.66 -9.78
C ARG A 146 1.46 -17.03 -11.07
#